data_a63fac1f2ae4c88a95c5c4088fa0135e
#
_entry.id   a63fac1f2ae4c88a95c5c4088fa0135e
#
_cell.length_a   1.000
_cell.length_b   1.000
_cell.length_c   1.000
_cell.angle_alpha   90.00
_cell.angle_beta   90.00
_cell.angle_gamma   90.00
#
_symmetry.space_group_name_H-M   'P 1'
#
loop_
_entity.id
_entity.type
_entity.pdbx_description
1 polymer ?
#
loop_
_entity_poly.entity_id
_entity_poly.type
_entity_poly.pdbx_seq_one_letter_code
_entity_poly.pdbx_strand_id
1 'polypeptide(L)'
;MKTLKHHAKRIVENFYLVLILIFLYAPIVTMMVLSFNSSKSRTQWGGFTLQWYTQMFDSATIMDALVNTLLIAFVSALIATIIGTAASIAINSMKPLPRTIIMGITNIPMLNADIVTGISLMLAFIAFGISLGFQTILIAHITFNIPYVILSVMPKLKQTNKSTYEAAMDLGASPVYAFFKVVFPDIRPGVLSGFLLAFTMSLDDFIITHFTKGAGINTLSTLIYSEVRRGIKPSMYALSTIIFLAVLVLLLITNFAPGRKKEEH
;
A
#
# COMPACT_ATOMS: atom_id res chain seq x y z
N MET A 1 23.19 -43.82 1.95
CA MET A 1 22.51 -43.23 3.14
C MET A 1 22.33 -41.74 3.15
N LYS A 2 23.31 -40.91 2.67
CA LYS A 2 23.17 -39.44 2.62
C LYS A 2 22.09 -38.93 1.65
N THR A 3 21.92 -39.57 0.49
CA THR A 3 20.92 -39.20 -0.55
C THR A 3 19.47 -39.48 -0.11
N LEU A 4 19.22 -40.59 0.61
CA LEU A 4 17.89 -40.90 1.15
C LEU A 4 17.47 -39.90 2.24
N LYS A 5 18.39 -39.48 3.12
CA LYS A 5 18.11 -38.46 4.13
C LYS A 5 17.80 -37.09 3.49
N HIS A 6 18.43 -36.75 2.38
CA HIS A 6 18.19 -35.49 1.66
C HIS A 6 16.83 -35.48 0.96
N HIS A 7 16.41 -36.63 0.39
CA HIS A 7 15.08 -36.78 -0.21
C HIS A 7 13.96 -36.75 0.84
N ALA A 8 14.13 -37.45 1.94
CA ALA A 8 13.16 -37.44 3.05
C ALA A 8 12.99 -36.01 3.64
N LYS A 9 14.12 -35.30 3.85
CA LYS A 9 14.09 -33.88 4.31
C LYS A 9 13.33 -32.99 3.35
N ARG A 10 13.57 -33.10 2.05
CA ARG A 10 12.89 -32.30 1.02
C ARG A 10 11.39 -32.59 0.92
N ILE A 11 10.99 -33.86 1.12
CA ILE A 11 9.57 -34.23 1.18
C ILE A 11 8.88 -33.59 2.39
N VAL A 12 9.52 -33.61 3.55
CA VAL A 12 8.99 -33.00 4.78
C VAL A 12 8.91 -31.47 4.63
N GLU A 13 9.94 -30.85 4.06
CA GLU A 13 9.94 -29.41 3.79
C GLU A 13 8.83 -29.01 2.82
N ASN A 14 8.65 -29.73 1.72
CA ASN A 14 7.59 -29.48 0.76
C ASN A 14 6.19 -29.72 1.35
N PHE A 15 6.02 -30.78 2.15
CA PHE A 15 4.76 -31.05 2.85
C PHE A 15 4.40 -29.92 3.81
N TYR A 16 5.37 -29.43 4.57
CA TYR A 16 5.19 -28.31 5.50
C TYR A 16 4.82 -27.00 4.76
N LEU A 17 5.49 -26.72 3.65
CA LEU A 17 5.17 -25.56 2.80
C LEU A 17 3.74 -25.63 2.25
N VAL A 18 3.34 -26.80 1.73
CA VAL A 18 1.98 -27.02 1.21
C VAL A 18 0.94 -26.85 2.31
N LEU A 19 1.20 -27.39 3.50
CA LEU A 19 0.29 -27.25 4.64
C LEU A 19 0.13 -25.79 5.07
N ILE A 20 1.21 -25.02 5.13
CA ILE A 20 1.15 -23.57 5.41
C ILE A 20 0.35 -22.84 4.32
N LEU A 21 0.61 -23.14 3.05
CA LEU A 21 -0.12 -22.52 1.94
C LEU A 21 -1.62 -22.82 2.03
N ILE A 22 -2.00 -24.08 2.26
CA ILE A 22 -3.41 -24.46 2.45
C ILE A 22 -4.02 -23.66 3.61
N PHE A 23 -3.34 -23.60 4.75
CA PHE A 23 -3.84 -22.89 5.93
C PHE A 23 -4.03 -21.39 5.68
N LEU A 24 -3.10 -20.74 4.93
CA LEU A 24 -3.17 -19.32 4.60
C LEU A 24 -4.26 -19.03 3.56
N TYR A 25 -4.40 -19.87 2.54
CA TYR A 25 -5.32 -19.60 1.43
C TYR A 25 -6.72 -20.20 1.65
N ALA A 26 -6.90 -21.19 2.52
CA ALA A 26 -8.20 -21.81 2.77
C ALA A 26 -9.31 -20.79 3.13
N PRO A 27 -9.10 -19.80 4.01
CA PRO A 27 -10.12 -18.79 4.29
C PRO A 27 -10.49 -17.97 3.06
N ILE A 28 -9.51 -17.60 2.22
CA ILE A 28 -9.73 -16.82 1.00
C ILE A 28 -10.54 -17.64 -0.01
N VAL A 29 -10.13 -18.89 -0.25
CA VAL A 29 -10.86 -19.81 -1.14
C VAL A 29 -12.28 -20.04 -0.63
N THR A 30 -12.47 -20.20 0.67
CA THR A 30 -13.80 -20.35 1.27
C THR A 30 -14.68 -19.13 0.99
N MET A 31 -14.15 -17.90 1.15
CA MET A 31 -14.90 -16.68 0.81
C MET A 31 -15.22 -16.61 -0.69
N MET A 32 -14.28 -17.02 -1.56
CA MET A 32 -14.52 -17.09 -3.02
C MET A 32 -15.63 -18.09 -3.36
N VAL A 33 -15.64 -19.27 -2.75
CA VAL A 33 -16.72 -20.26 -2.95
C VAL A 33 -18.06 -19.71 -2.45
N LEU A 34 -18.09 -19.11 -1.27
CA LEU A 34 -19.30 -18.52 -0.70
C LEU A 34 -19.85 -17.33 -1.53
N SER A 35 -19.02 -16.64 -2.31
CA SER A 35 -19.47 -15.57 -3.21
C SER A 35 -20.38 -16.08 -4.34
N PHE A 36 -20.32 -17.37 -4.67
CA PHE A 36 -21.15 -18.03 -5.66
C PHE A 36 -22.33 -18.81 -5.05
N ASN A 37 -22.46 -18.83 -3.72
CA ASN A 37 -23.54 -19.53 -3.05
C ASN A 37 -24.82 -18.70 -3.04
N SER A 38 -25.94 -19.24 -3.57
CA SER A 38 -27.24 -18.55 -3.59
C SER A 38 -27.86 -18.38 -2.20
N SER A 39 -27.47 -19.22 -1.24
CA SER A 39 -27.91 -19.11 0.15
C SER A 39 -27.20 -17.97 0.87
N LYS A 40 -27.93 -17.22 1.69
CA LYS A 40 -27.35 -16.27 2.64
C LYS A 40 -26.65 -16.96 3.83
N SER A 41 -26.94 -18.26 4.03
CA SER A 41 -26.29 -19.06 5.08
C SER A 41 -24.88 -19.44 4.66
N ARG A 42 -23.95 -19.38 5.60
CA ARG A 42 -22.56 -19.78 5.39
C ARG A 42 -22.37 -21.30 5.43
N THR A 43 -23.32 -22.01 6.04
CA THR A 43 -23.22 -23.45 6.30
C THR A 43 -24.03 -24.30 5.33
N GLN A 44 -24.87 -23.69 4.52
CA GLN A 44 -25.74 -24.40 3.56
C GLN A 44 -25.46 -23.91 2.14
N TRP A 45 -25.18 -24.82 1.25
CA TRP A 45 -25.04 -24.56 -0.16
C TRP A 45 -26.41 -24.55 -0.84
N GLY A 46 -26.83 -23.38 -1.33
CA GLY A 46 -28.14 -23.20 -1.97
C GLY A 46 -28.12 -23.32 -3.51
N GLY A 47 -26.94 -23.59 -4.10
CA GLY A 47 -26.74 -23.59 -5.54
C GLY A 47 -25.85 -22.45 -6.02
N PHE A 48 -25.43 -22.51 -7.29
CA PHE A 48 -24.57 -21.49 -7.91
C PHE A 48 -25.37 -20.24 -8.29
N THR A 49 -24.82 -19.07 -8.01
CA THR A 49 -25.43 -17.77 -8.39
C THR A 49 -24.37 -16.70 -8.63
N LEU A 50 -24.69 -15.73 -9.49
CA LEU A 50 -23.91 -14.50 -9.70
C LEU A 50 -24.63 -13.26 -9.17
N GLN A 51 -25.79 -13.43 -8.51
CA GLN A 51 -26.62 -12.31 -8.04
C GLN A 51 -25.88 -11.37 -7.07
N TRP A 52 -24.92 -11.87 -6.31
CA TRP A 52 -24.16 -11.06 -5.34
C TRP A 52 -23.18 -10.10 -6.02
N TYR A 53 -22.71 -10.45 -7.22
CA TYR A 53 -21.87 -9.59 -8.05
C TYR A 53 -22.72 -8.44 -8.63
N THR A 54 -23.91 -8.72 -9.16
CA THR A 54 -24.80 -7.66 -9.63
C THR A 54 -25.22 -6.74 -8.49
N GLN A 55 -25.67 -7.29 -7.36
CA GLN A 55 -26.00 -6.49 -6.17
C GLN A 55 -24.82 -5.67 -5.63
N MET A 56 -23.61 -6.16 -5.73
CA MET A 56 -22.42 -5.42 -5.35
C MET A 56 -22.22 -4.18 -6.25
N PHE A 57 -22.33 -4.34 -7.57
CA PHE A 57 -22.18 -3.23 -8.51
C PHE A 57 -23.33 -2.23 -8.43
N ASP A 58 -24.54 -2.69 -8.13
CA ASP A 58 -25.73 -1.84 -7.95
C ASP A 58 -25.73 -1.09 -6.60
N SER A 59 -24.86 -1.48 -5.68
CA SER A 59 -24.76 -0.85 -4.36
C SER A 59 -23.96 0.44 -4.40
N ALA A 60 -24.63 1.59 -4.35
CA ALA A 60 -23.97 2.89 -4.25
C ALA A 60 -22.97 2.95 -3.08
N THR A 61 -23.33 2.39 -1.92
CA THR A 61 -22.45 2.37 -0.73
C THR A 61 -21.13 1.66 -0.99
N ILE A 62 -21.13 0.54 -1.74
CA ILE A 62 -19.91 -0.20 -2.06
C ILE A 62 -19.10 0.55 -3.12
N MET A 63 -19.77 1.09 -4.14
CA MET A 63 -19.11 1.84 -5.21
C MET A 63 -18.49 3.14 -4.70
N ASP A 64 -19.19 3.89 -3.85
CA ASP A 64 -18.67 5.09 -3.21
C ASP A 64 -17.45 4.76 -2.34
N ALA A 65 -17.51 3.68 -1.56
CA ALA A 65 -16.38 3.25 -0.74
C ALA A 65 -15.17 2.83 -1.59
N LEU A 66 -15.40 2.17 -2.72
CA LEU A 66 -14.34 1.80 -3.67
C LEU A 66 -13.69 3.04 -4.28
N VAL A 67 -14.50 3.98 -4.80
CA VAL A 67 -14.03 5.22 -5.40
C VAL A 67 -13.26 6.05 -4.38
N ASN A 68 -13.78 6.21 -3.16
CA ASN A 68 -13.11 6.93 -2.09
C ASN A 68 -11.76 6.30 -1.75
N THR A 69 -11.69 4.97 -1.64
CA THR A 69 -10.45 4.25 -1.35
C THR A 69 -9.39 4.50 -2.42
N LEU A 70 -9.76 4.30 -3.70
CA LEU A 70 -8.84 4.48 -4.82
C LEU A 70 -8.38 5.94 -4.96
N LEU A 71 -9.30 6.88 -4.80
CA LEU A 71 -9.01 8.31 -4.92
C LEU A 71 -8.11 8.79 -3.78
N ILE A 72 -8.42 8.42 -2.53
CA ILE A 72 -7.58 8.76 -1.37
C ILE A 72 -6.19 8.12 -1.53
N ALA A 73 -6.12 6.83 -1.87
CA ALA A 73 -4.85 6.13 -2.02
C ALA A 73 -3.98 6.74 -3.12
N PHE A 74 -4.57 7.03 -4.29
CA PHE A 74 -3.83 7.58 -5.41
C PHE A 74 -3.36 9.02 -5.14
N VAL A 75 -4.27 9.90 -4.69
CA VAL A 75 -3.96 11.32 -4.47
C VAL A 75 -2.98 11.47 -3.30
N SER A 76 -3.19 10.74 -2.19
CA SER A 76 -2.27 10.81 -1.06
C SER A 76 -0.88 10.29 -1.42
N ALA A 77 -0.79 9.16 -2.13
CA ALA A 77 0.48 8.61 -2.59
C ALA A 77 1.21 9.55 -3.55
N LEU A 78 0.50 10.19 -4.48
CA LEU A 78 1.09 11.14 -5.41
C LEU A 78 1.67 12.35 -4.68
N ILE A 79 0.89 12.97 -3.80
CA ILE A 79 1.32 14.14 -3.02
C ILE A 79 2.47 13.76 -2.07
N ALA A 80 2.35 12.64 -1.35
CA ALA A 80 3.39 12.14 -0.47
C ALA A 80 4.69 11.83 -1.23
N THR A 81 4.59 11.32 -2.47
CA THR A 81 5.76 11.05 -3.32
C THR A 81 6.47 12.33 -3.72
N ILE A 82 5.75 13.37 -4.09
CA ILE A 82 6.34 14.67 -4.42
C ILE A 82 7.04 15.27 -3.19
N ILE A 83 6.34 15.34 -2.06
CA ILE A 83 6.88 15.91 -0.81
C ILE A 83 8.05 15.04 -0.29
N GLY A 84 7.89 13.74 -0.24
CA GLY A 84 8.90 12.81 0.26
C GLY A 84 10.16 12.77 -0.59
N THR A 85 10.01 12.88 -1.93
CA THR A 85 11.17 13.00 -2.84
C THR A 85 11.90 14.32 -2.62
N ALA A 86 11.19 15.45 -2.54
CA ALA A 86 11.79 16.75 -2.25
C ALA A 86 12.49 16.76 -0.87
N ALA A 87 11.84 16.19 0.15
CA ALA A 87 12.42 16.02 1.48
C ALA A 87 13.69 15.16 1.45
N SER A 88 13.68 14.05 0.68
CA SER A 88 14.85 13.18 0.54
C SER A 88 16.04 13.90 -0.06
N ILE A 89 15.83 14.74 -1.07
CA ILE A 89 16.88 15.54 -1.69
C ILE A 89 17.44 16.55 -0.69
N ALA A 90 16.56 17.26 0.02
CA ALA A 90 16.95 18.23 1.05
C ALA A 90 17.77 17.55 2.18
N ILE A 91 17.27 16.43 2.71
CA ILE A 91 17.96 15.65 3.76
C ILE A 91 19.30 15.12 3.27
N ASN A 92 19.39 14.68 2.00
CA ASN A 92 20.65 14.16 1.45
C ASN A 92 21.74 15.24 1.32
N SER A 93 21.39 16.50 1.15
CA SER A 93 22.31 17.63 1.06
C SER A 93 22.73 18.19 2.43
N MET A 94 22.10 17.75 3.52
CA MET A 94 22.42 18.21 4.87
C MET A 94 23.74 17.65 5.41
N LYS A 95 24.33 18.40 6.37
CA LYS A 95 25.47 17.91 7.17
C LYS A 95 25.08 16.66 7.97
N PRO A 96 26.05 15.80 8.35
CA PRO A 96 25.74 14.49 8.98
C PRO A 96 24.85 14.58 10.22
N LEU A 97 25.10 15.52 11.14
CA LEU A 97 24.35 15.61 12.39
C LEU A 97 22.85 15.97 12.20
N PRO A 98 22.49 17.10 11.53
CA PRO A 98 21.07 17.40 11.29
C PRO A 98 20.38 16.34 10.43
N ARG A 99 21.08 15.73 9.47
CA ARG A 99 20.57 14.62 8.69
C ARG A 99 20.15 13.44 9.55
N THR A 100 21.01 13.01 10.50
CA THR A 100 20.71 11.90 11.40
C THR A 100 19.51 12.21 12.29
N ILE A 101 19.43 13.42 12.83
CA ILE A 101 18.31 13.85 13.67
C ILE A 101 17.00 13.83 12.88
N ILE A 102 16.96 14.45 11.69
CA ILE A 102 15.75 14.50 10.85
C ILE A 102 15.34 13.11 10.42
N MET A 103 16.25 12.25 10.00
CA MET A 103 15.96 10.85 9.67
C MET A 103 15.40 10.09 10.87
N GLY A 104 15.93 10.33 12.08
CA GLY A 104 15.38 9.77 13.31
C GLY A 104 13.92 10.19 13.55
N ILE A 105 13.64 11.49 13.45
CA ILE A 105 12.28 12.05 13.60
C ILE A 105 11.34 11.49 12.52
N THR A 106 11.78 11.41 11.27
CA THR A 106 11.01 10.87 10.16
C THR A 106 10.59 9.42 10.39
N ASN A 107 11.42 8.63 11.09
CA ASN A 107 11.13 7.22 11.35
C ASN A 107 10.17 7.02 12.54
N ILE A 108 9.95 8.02 13.40
CA ILE A 108 9.06 7.90 14.58
C ILE A 108 7.65 7.43 14.19
N PRO A 109 6.96 8.03 13.20
CA PRO A 109 5.62 7.58 12.82
C PRO A 109 5.55 6.11 12.37
N MET A 110 6.62 5.60 11.78
CA MET A 110 6.68 4.20 11.31
C MET A 110 6.88 3.19 12.44
N LEU A 111 7.45 3.62 13.57
CA LEU A 111 7.68 2.79 14.76
C LEU A 111 6.48 2.82 15.70
N ASN A 112 5.60 3.81 15.56
CA ASN A 112 4.38 3.91 16.35
C ASN A 112 3.32 2.94 15.84
N ALA A 113 2.46 2.48 16.77
CA ALA A 113 1.25 1.78 16.37
C ALA A 113 0.30 2.75 15.62
N ASP A 114 -0.31 2.28 14.53
CA ASP A 114 -1.20 3.08 13.68
C ASP A 114 -2.35 3.73 14.47
N ILE A 115 -2.83 3.05 15.52
CA ILE A 115 -3.88 3.59 16.40
C ILE A 115 -3.43 4.86 17.12
N VAL A 116 -2.16 4.94 17.55
CA VAL A 116 -1.61 6.14 18.20
C VAL A 116 -1.53 7.29 17.22
N THR A 117 -1.04 7.00 16.00
CA THR A 117 -0.97 7.98 14.91
C THR A 117 -2.37 8.47 14.52
N GLY A 118 -3.33 7.55 14.34
CA GLY A 118 -4.71 7.89 13.98
C GLY A 118 -5.41 8.77 15.03
N ILE A 119 -5.30 8.40 16.30
CA ILE A 119 -5.88 9.19 17.42
C ILE A 119 -5.20 10.55 17.53
N SER A 120 -3.87 10.62 17.42
CA SER A 120 -3.12 11.87 17.49
C SER A 120 -3.53 12.85 16.39
N LEU A 121 -3.67 12.35 15.14
CA LEU A 121 -4.14 13.15 14.02
C LEU A 121 -5.58 13.62 14.21
N MET A 122 -6.47 12.74 14.67
CA MET A 122 -7.86 13.10 14.97
C MET A 122 -7.91 14.24 16.00
N LEU A 123 -7.19 14.10 17.13
CA LEU A 123 -7.14 15.12 18.17
C LEU A 123 -6.54 16.42 17.66
N ALA A 124 -5.50 16.36 16.83
CA ALA A 124 -4.92 17.55 16.20
C ALA A 124 -5.95 18.26 15.30
N PHE A 125 -6.67 17.55 14.44
CA PHE A 125 -7.71 18.13 13.59
C PHE A 125 -8.81 18.81 14.43
N ILE A 126 -9.28 18.15 15.49
CA ILE A 126 -10.28 18.71 16.40
C ILE A 126 -9.74 19.97 17.11
N ALA A 127 -8.50 19.94 17.60
CA ALA A 127 -7.87 21.08 18.28
C ALA A 127 -7.73 22.30 17.36
N PHE A 128 -7.50 22.10 16.05
CA PHE A 128 -7.46 23.16 15.05
C PHE A 128 -8.84 23.54 14.50
N GLY A 129 -9.92 22.97 15.01
CA GLY A 129 -11.28 23.24 14.54
C GLY A 129 -11.59 22.70 13.14
N ILE A 130 -10.82 21.72 12.65
CA ILE A 130 -11.01 21.10 11.35
C ILE A 130 -12.03 19.96 11.51
N SER A 131 -13.16 20.07 10.81
CA SER A 131 -14.17 19.01 10.80
C SER A 131 -13.64 17.76 10.10
N LEU A 132 -13.86 16.59 10.74
CA LEU A 132 -13.44 15.32 10.20
C LEU A 132 -14.22 14.98 8.90
N GLY A 133 -13.53 14.48 7.90
CA GLY A 133 -14.13 14.17 6.60
C GLY A 133 -13.09 13.68 5.57
N PHE A 134 -13.39 13.83 4.30
CA PHE A 134 -12.51 13.43 3.21
C PHE A 134 -11.14 14.10 3.27
N GLN A 135 -11.11 15.41 3.56
CA GLN A 135 -9.87 16.20 3.62
C GLN A 135 -8.95 15.72 4.76
N THR A 136 -9.51 15.43 5.93
CA THR A 136 -8.72 14.95 7.07
C THR A 136 -8.17 13.54 6.84
N ILE A 137 -8.91 12.64 6.17
CA ILE A 137 -8.38 11.36 5.73
C ILE A 137 -7.21 11.60 4.76
N LEU A 138 -7.40 12.43 3.75
CA LEU A 138 -6.38 12.69 2.74
C LEU A 138 -5.09 13.26 3.36
N ILE A 139 -5.20 14.25 4.23
CA ILE A 139 -4.05 14.86 4.94
C ILE A 139 -3.36 13.82 5.83
N ALA A 140 -4.13 13.00 6.55
CA ALA A 140 -3.60 11.94 7.38
C ALA A 140 -2.80 10.93 6.55
N HIS A 141 -3.36 10.49 5.41
CA HIS A 141 -2.70 9.55 4.50
C HIS A 141 -1.44 10.15 3.86
N ILE A 142 -1.44 11.43 3.47
CA ILE A 142 -0.23 12.12 3.01
C ILE A 142 0.83 12.10 4.11
N THR A 143 0.45 12.47 5.33
CA THR A 143 1.38 12.62 6.46
C THR A 143 2.09 11.31 6.79
N PHE A 144 1.35 10.21 6.93
CA PHE A 144 1.99 8.95 7.30
C PHE A 144 2.74 8.29 6.12
N ASN A 145 2.40 8.61 4.87
CA ASN A 145 3.07 8.06 3.69
C ASN A 145 4.43 8.71 3.40
N ILE A 146 4.65 9.97 3.78
CA ILE A 146 5.92 10.69 3.52
C ILE A 146 7.15 9.91 4.00
N PRO A 147 7.21 9.36 5.22
CA PRO A 147 8.35 8.58 5.69
C PRO A 147 8.69 7.38 4.80
N TYR A 148 7.69 6.65 4.32
CA TYR A 148 7.89 5.49 3.45
C TYR A 148 8.48 5.87 2.10
N VAL A 149 8.06 7.00 1.55
CA VAL A 149 8.65 7.55 0.31
C VAL A 149 10.11 7.95 0.56
N ILE A 150 10.41 8.65 1.66
CA ILE A 150 11.78 9.05 2.01
C ILE A 150 12.69 7.81 2.12
N LEU A 151 12.22 6.74 2.77
CA LEU A 151 12.99 5.50 2.90
C LEU A 151 13.21 4.80 1.57
N SER A 152 12.31 4.93 0.61
CA SER A 152 12.43 4.33 -0.72
C SER A 152 13.36 5.12 -1.62
N VAL A 153 13.35 6.46 -1.53
CA VAL A 153 14.14 7.36 -2.39
C VAL A 153 15.57 7.53 -1.88
N MET A 154 15.77 7.62 -0.55
CA MET A 154 17.05 7.92 0.06
C MET A 154 18.18 6.96 -0.33
N PRO A 155 18.00 5.62 -0.40
CA PRO A 155 19.05 4.71 -0.85
C PRO A 155 19.51 4.98 -2.28
N LYS A 156 18.57 5.35 -3.17
CA LYS A 156 18.89 5.68 -4.56
C LYS A 156 19.68 6.98 -4.68
N LEU A 157 19.27 8.01 -3.93
CA LEU A 157 20.03 9.25 -3.85
C LEU A 157 21.49 9.05 -3.36
N LYS A 158 21.69 8.13 -2.41
CA LYS A 158 23.05 7.80 -1.93
C LYS A 158 23.90 7.06 -2.96
N GLN A 159 23.28 6.35 -3.89
CA GLN A 159 23.95 5.62 -4.97
C GLN A 159 24.28 6.51 -6.17
N THR A 160 23.58 7.65 -6.32
CA THR A 160 23.81 8.61 -7.42
C THR A 160 25.18 9.25 -7.29
N ASN A 161 25.93 9.28 -8.40
CA ASN A 161 27.25 9.87 -8.42
C ASN A 161 27.16 11.42 -8.47
N LYS A 162 27.61 12.07 -7.40
CA LYS A 162 27.62 13.54 -7.30
C LYS A 162 28.46 14.21 -8.38
N SER A 163 29.57 13.59 -8.77
CA SER A 163 30.48 14.13 -9.79
C SER A 163 29.79 14.31 -11.15
N THR A 164 28.83 13.44 -11.50
CA THR A 164 28.06 13.59 -12.75
C THR A 164 27.17 14.83 -12.73
N TYR A 165 26.57 15.13 -11.58
CA TYR A 165 25.78 16.35 -11.39
C TYR A 165 26.66 17.60 -11.44
N GLU A 166 27.81 17.59 -10.75
CA GLU A 166 28.78 18.68 -10.74
C GLU A 166 29.35 18.93 -12.15
N ALA A 167 29.73 17.89 -12.88
CA ALA A 167 30.19 18.02 -14.27
C ALA A 167 29.12 18.63 -15.20
N ALA A 168 27.84 18.30 -15.02
CA ALA A 168 26.77 18.94 -15.79
C ALA A 168 26.67 20.44 -15.49
N MET A 169 26.87 20.83 -14.22
CA MET A 169 26.90 22.25 -13.81
C MET A 169 28.09 22.99 -14.40
N ASP A 170 29.28 22.37 -14.39
CA ASP A 170 30.51 22.93 -14.96
C ASP A 170 30.40 23.16 -16.48
N LEU A 171 29.60 22.34 -17.15
CA LEU A 171 29.24 22.50 -18.57
C LEU A 171 28.16 23.56 -18.82
N GLY A 172 27.76 24.33 -17.80
CA GLY A 172 26.79 25.42 -17.91
C GLY A 172 25.31 25.02 -17.77
N ALA A 173 25.02 23.79 -17.35
CA ALA A 173 23.63 23.40 -17.08
C ALA A 173 23.11 24.12 -15.83
N SER A 174 21.85 24.59 -15.89
CA SER A 174 21.20 25.12 -14.69
C SER A 174 20.95 23.98 -13.66
N PRO A 175 20.90 24.29 -12.34
CA PRO A 175 20.67 23.28 -11.30
C PRO A 175 19.41 22.45 -11.52
N VAL A 176 18.34 23.06 -11.98
CA VAL A 176 17.07 22.39 -12.28
C VAL A 176 17.22 21.45 -13.47
N TYR A 177 17.88 21.89 -14.53
CA TYR A 177 18.13 21.06 -15.70
C TYR A 177 19.01 19.86 -15.37
N ALA A 178 20.13 20.08 -14.65
CA ALA A 178 21.03 19.04 -14.20
C ALA A 178 20.31 18.02 -13.30
N PHE A 179 19.43 18.50 -12.40
CA PHE A 179 18.63 17.61 -11.57
C PHE A 179 17.72 16.69 -12.43
N PHE A 180 16.90 17.24 -13.33
CA PHE A 180 15.96 16.44 -14.12
C PHE A 180 16.64 15.55 -15.16
N LYS A 181 17.83 15.91 -15.66
CA LYS A 181 18.54 15.14 -16.67
C LYS A 181 19.54 14.13 -16.13
N VAL A 182 20.10 14.38 -14.93
CA VAL A 182 21.13 13.52 -14.34
C VAL A 182 20.59 12.80 -13.10
N VAL A 183 20.12 13.55 -12.09
CA VAL A 183 19.75 12.95 -10.80
C VAL A 183 18.42 12.21 -10.85
N PHE A 184 17.40 12.82 -11.46
CA PHE A 184 16.04 12.26 -11.47
C PHE A 184 15.95 10.89 -12.17
N PRO A 185 16.59 10.63 -13.32
CA PRO A 185 16.60 9.31 -13.93
C PRO A 185 17.17 8.23 -13.02
N ASP A 186 18.26 8.54 -12.28
CA ASP A 186 18.89 7.61 -11.37
C ASP A 186 18.01 7.25 -10.17
N ILE A 187 17.28 8.24 -9.63
CA ILE A 187 16.40 8.03 -8.46
C ILE A 187 14.99 7.56 -8.85
N ARG A 188 14.62 7.62 -10.12
CA ARG A 188 13.27 7.24 -10.61
C ARG A 188 12.79 5.88 -10.10
N PRO A 189 13.62 4.81 -10.06
CA PRO A 189 13.18 3.53 -9.50
C PRO A 189 12.80 3.63 -8.02
N GLY A 190 13.53 4.45 -7.23
CA GLY A 190 13.22 4.71 -5.83
C GLY A 190 11.93 5.50 -5.66
N VAL A 191 11.70 6.51 -6.51
CA VAL A 191 10.48 7.32 -6.51
C VAL A 191 9.25 6.46 -6.85
N LEU A 192 9.35 5.61 -7.88
CA LEU A 192 8.28 4.68 -8.25
C LEU A 192 8.00 3.66 -7.14
N SER A 193 9.05 3.09 -6.54
CA SER A 193 8.89 2.17 -5.41
C SER A 193 8.24 2.87 -4.21
N GLY A 194 8.63 4.11 -3.92
CA GLY A 194 8.02 4.94 -2.87
C GLY A 194 6.55 5.23 -3.14
N PHE A 195 6.20 5.58 -4.37
CA PHE A 195 4.80 5.79 -4.77
C PHE A 195 3.96 4.51 -4.60
N LEU A 196 4.46 3.38 -5.11
CA LEU A 196 3.73 2.11 -5.02
C LEU A 196 3.56 1.66 -3.56
N LEU A 197 4.58 1.84 -2.73
CA LEU A 197 4.51 1.54 -1.31
C LEU A 197 3.48 2.43 -0.60
N ALA A 198 3.54 3.75 -0.82
CA ALA A 198 2.57 4.71 -0.27
C ALA A 198 1.14 4.41 -0.73
N PHE A 199 0.97 4.08 -2.01
CA PHE A 199 -0.33 3.70 -2.57
C PHE A 199 -0.88 2.43 -1.91
N THR A 200 -0.06 1.39 -1.76
CA THR A 200 -0.46 0.13 -1.12
C THR A 200 -0.81 0.34 0.35
N MET A 201 0.02 1.07 1.09
CA MET A 201 -0.22 1.39 2.50
C MET A 201 -1.52 2.18 2.71
N SER A 202 -1.86 3.05 1.75
CA SER A 202 -3.10 3.83 1.81
C SER A 202 -4.34 3.03 1.41
N LEU A 203 -4.20 2.00 0.55
CA LEU A 203 -5.32 1.17 0.09
C LEU A 203 -5.93 0.31 1.19
N ASP A 204 -5.10 -0.30 2.02
CA ASP A 204 -5.50 -1.25 3.05
C ASP A 204 -5.62 -0.61 4.45
N ASP A 205 -5.29 0.68 4.58
CA ASP A 205 -5.41 1.36 5.85
C ASP A 205 -6.87 1.36 6.35
N PHE A 206 -7.01 0.88 7.56
CA PHE A 206 -8.27 0.93 8.29
C PHE A 206 -8.18 1.88 9.48
N ILE A 207 -7.08 1.84 10.22
CA ILE A 207 -6.99 2.44 11.54
C ILE A 207 -6.96 3.97 11.44
N ILE A 208 -6.05 4.51 10.65
CA ILE A 208 -5.91 5.96 10.48
C ILE A 208 -7.18 6.54 9.86
N THR A 209 -7.70 5.88 8.80
CA THR A 209 -8.97 6.26 8.19
C THR A 209 -10.13 6.25 9.20
N HIS A 210 -10.23 5.22 10.04
CA HIS A 210 -11.32 5.10 11.02
C HIS A 210 -11.38 6.28 12.00
N PHE A 211 -10.24 6.75 12.45
CA PHE A 211 -10.16 7.88 13.39
C PHE A 211 -10.26 9.25 12.71
N THR A 212 -9.84 9.36 11.45
CA THR A 212 -9.81 10.66 10.75
C THR A 212 -11.00 10.89 9.83
N LYS A 213 -11.85 9.88 9.59
CA LYS A 213 -13.05 10.03 8.79
C LYS A 213 -14.17 10.72 9.55
N GLY A 214 -14.90 11.56 8.86
CA GLY A 214 -16.15 12.12 9.40
C GLY A 214 -17.34 11.17 9.23
N ALA A 215 -18.51 11.63 9.60
CA ALA A 215 -19.76 10.93 9.34
C ALA A 215 -20.04 10.89 7.82
N GLY A 216 -20.54 9.74 7.34
CA GLY A 216 -20.98 9.59 5.94
C GLY A 216 -19.91 9.17 4.94
N ILE A 217 -18.62 9.23 5.27
CA ILE A 217 -17.54 8.79 4.39
C ILE A 217 -17.06 7.41 4.80
N ASN A 218 -17.01 6.50 3.83
CA ASN A 218 -16.46 5.17 4.01
C ASN A 218 -15.41 4.88 2.95
N THR A 219 -14.35 4.19 3.37
CA THR A 219 -13.43 3.45 2.50
C THR A 219 -13.80 1.96 2.53
N LEU A 220 -13.23 1.17 1.64
CA LEU A 220 -13.51 -0.27 1.62
C LEU A 220 -13.16 -0.94 2.94
N SER A 221 -12.02 -0.63 3.53
CA SER A 221 -11.58 -1.18 4.82
C SER A 221 -12.56 -0.85 5.95
N THR A 222 -13.04 0.41 6.05
CA THR A 222 -14.01 0.82 7.07
C THR A 222 -15.41 0.25 6.80
N LEU A 223 -15.81 0.10 5.54
CA LEU A 223 -17.08 -0.54 5.15
C LEU A 223 -17.06 -2.02 5.52
N ILE A 224 -16.02 -2.76 5.11
CA ILE A 224 -15.86 -4.19 5.43
C ILE A 224 -15.89 -4.39 6.94
N TYR A 225 -15.18 -3.59 7.71
CA TYR A 225 -15.21 -3.66 9.17
C TYR A 225 -16.60 -3.47 9.75
N SER A 226 -17.37 -2.50 9.24
CA SER A 226 -18.74 -2.25 9.70
C SER A 226 -19.67 -3.43 9.38
N GLU A 227 -19.52 -4.05 8.21
CA GLU A 227 -20.29 -5.22 7.80
C GLU A 227 -19.92 -6.47 8.60
N VAL A 228 -18.62 -6.65 8.94
CA VAL A 228 -18.17 -7.74 9.83
C VAL A 228 -18.88 -7.67 11.18
N ARG A 229 -19.00 -6.48 11.76
CA ARG A 229 -19.70 -6.27 13.05
C ARG A 229 -21.21 -6.48 13.00
N ARG A 230 -21.86 -6.20 11.86
CA ARG A 230 -23.32 -6.33 11.66
C ARG A 230 -23.75 -7.69 11.12
N GLY A 231 -22.80 -8.49 10.66
CA GLY A 231 -23.03 -9.72 9.91
C GLY A 231 -22.71 -9.52 8.43
N ILE A 232 -21.71 -10.24 7.94
CA ILE A 232 -21.20 -10.08 6.57
C ILE A 232 -22.27 -10.46 5.55
N LYS A 233 -22.62 -9.53 4.67
CA LYS A 233 -23.52 -9.79 3.54
C LYS A 233 -22.79 -10.57 2.43
N PRO A 234 -23.47 -11.43 1.67
CA PRO A 234 -22.85 -12.18 0.59
C PRO A 234 -22.21 -11.30 -0.51
N SER A 235 -22.70 -10.09 -0.73
CA SER A 235 -22.09 -9.10 -1.64
C SER A 235 -20.66 -8.70 -1.21
N MET A 236 -20.33 -8.80 0.08
CA MET A 236 -18.96 -8.57 0.57
C MET A 236 -18.01 -9.71 0.18
N TYR A 237 -18.51 -10.95 0.07
CA TYR A 237 -17.72 -12.06 -0.46
C TYR A 237 -17.39 -11.85 -1.94
N ALA A 238 -18.38 -11.38 -2.73
CA ALA A 238 -18.18 -11.01 -4.14
C ALA A 238 -17.13 -9.89 -4.28
N LEU A 239 -17.22 -8.84 -3.46
CA LEU A 239 -16.25 -7.74 -3.43
C LEU A 239 -14.84 -8.25 -3.11
N SER A 240 -14.68 -9.03 -2.04
CA SER A 240 -13.39 -9.59 -1.64
C SER A 240 -12.80 -10.50 -2.72
N THR A 241 -13.65 -11.26 -3.41
CA THR A 241 -13.21 -12.13 -4.52
C THR A 241 -12.70 -11.31 -5.69
N ILE A 242 -13.38 -10.23 -6.10
CA ILE A 242 -12.94 -9.36 -7.20
C ILE A 242 -11.61 -8.69 -6.84
N ILE A 243 -11.49 -8.13 -5.63
CA ILE A 243 -10.25 -7.48 -5.19
C ILE A 243 -9.09 -8.48 -5.19
N PHE A 244 -9.30 -9.68 -4.63
CA PHE A 244 -8.28 -10.72 -4.62
C PHE A 244 -7.84 -11.12 -6.03
N LEU A 245 -8.81 -11.35 -6.93
CA LEU A 245 -8.51 -11.71 -8.32
C LEU A 245 -7.81 -10.57 -9.08
N ALA A 246 -8.19 -9.32 -8.85
CA ALA A 246 -7.54 -8.17 -9.46
C ALA A 246 -6.07 -8.06 -9.02
N VAL A 247 -5.79 -8.21 -7.71
CA VAL A 247 -4.43 -8.21 -7.18
C VAL A 247 -3.63 -9.41 -7.70
N LEU A 248 -4.24 -10.60 -7.74
CA LEU A 248 -3.59 -11.80 -8.26
C LEU A 248 -3.21 -11.64 -9.74
N VAL A 249 -4.11 -11.15 -10.57
CA VAL A 249 -3.85 -10.89 -12.00
C VAL A 249 -2.75 -9.86 -12.17
N LEU A 250 -2.77 -8.76 -11.41
CA LEU A 250 -1.72 -7.74 -11.43
C LEU A 250 -0.36 -8.33 -11.05
N LEU A 251 -0.33 -9.16 -10.01
CA LEU A 251 0.88 -9.88 -9.56
C LEU A 251 1.42 -10.83 -10.64
N LEU A 252 0.54 -11.57 -11.30
CA LEU A 252 0.93 -12.46 -12.40
C LEU A 252 1.48 -11.66 -13.57
N ILE A 253 0.82 -10.58 -13.98
CA ILE A 253 1.29 -9.72 -15.07
C ILE A 253 2.68 -9.15 -14.74
N THR A 254 2.89 -8.63 -13.53
CA THR A 254 4.18 -8.06 -13.14
C THR A 254 5.29 -9.10 -13.03
N ASN A 255 4.96 -10.33 -12.66
CA ASN A 255 5.93 -11.40 -12.49
C ASN A 255 6.30 -12.09 -13.83
N PHE A 256 5.33 -12.20 -14.74
CA PHE A 256 5.54 -12.82 -16.06
C PHE A 256 5.82 -11.80 -17.16
N ALA A 257 5.81 -10.49 -16.89
CA ALA A 257 6.20 -9.48 -17.88
C ALA A 257 7.67 -9.69 -18.29
N PRO A 258 7.98 -9.86 -19.58
CA PRO A 258 9.34 -10.09 -20.06
C PRO A 258 10.12 -8.77 -19.94
N GLY A 259 10.94 -8.63 -18.89
CA GLY A 259 11.72 -7.39 -18.68
C GLY A 259 12.72 -7.40 -17.54
N ARG A 260 12.72 -8.39 -16.67
CA ARG A 260 13.82 -8.55 -15.69
C ARG A 260 14.97 -9.30 -16.34
N LYS A 261 15.85 -8.58 -17.04
CA LYS A 261 17.24 -9.04 -17.22
C LYS A 261 17.78 -9.31 -15.80
N LYS A 262 18.08 -10.58 -15.52
CA LYS A 262 18.95 -10.96 -14.42
C LYS A 262 20.24 -10.17 -14.58
N GLU A 263 20.49 -9.21 -13.72
CA GLU A 263 21.85 -8.78 -13.44
C GLU A 263 22.48 -9.93 -12.63
N GLU A 264 23.04 -10.89 -13.34
CA GLU A 264 24.03 -11.80 -12.81
C GLU A 264 25.30 -10.99 -12.58
N HIS A 265 25.63 -10.75 -11.32
CA HIS A 265 27.01 -10.55 -10.86
C HIS A 265 27.23 -11.37 -9.60
#